data_e01b675726c270e119514e744be6fa29
#
_entry.id   e01b675726c270e119514e744be6fa29
#
_cell.length_a   1.000
_cell.length_b   1.000
_cell.length_c   1.000
_cell.angle_alpha   90.00
_cell.angle_beta   90.00
_cell.angle_gamma   90.00
#
_symmetry.space_group_name_H-M   'P 1'
#
loop_
_entity.id
_entity.type
_entity.pdbx_description
1 polymer ?
#
loop_
_entity_poly.entity_id
_entity_poly.type
_entity_poly.pdbx_seq_one_letter_code
_entity_poly.pdbx_strand_id
1 'polypeptide(L)'
;MNLTDFSATYNSVFTPDQSGEVVFDIYAYGSGRLRINGEEVRGFSNQHGGQKSAYTLQVQAGKTYDVELDFEYFRSDAQLNFDLGFKNEVDVRKSVERVKDADIVVFVGGVSPNLEGEEMGVELPGFRGGDRTDIELPAVQRELIAALHHAGKKVVLVNCSGSPIGLEPETGRCGAILQAWYPGQAGGTAVAEVLFGDYNPAGRLPVTFYRNVSQLPYFEDYNMTGRTYRYM
;
A
#
# COMPACT_ATOMS: atom_id res chain seq x y z
N MET A 1 27.44 -16.48 5.13
CA MET A 1 28.16 -16.29 3.87
C MET A 1 27.83 -14.86 3.46
N ASN A 2 28.80 -13.95 3.49
CA ASN A 2 28.57 -12.59 2.96
C ASN A 2 28.69 -12.67 1.44
N LEU A 3 27.56 -12.63 0.75
CA LEU A 3 27.53 -12.52 -0.70
C LEU A 3 27.68 -11.03 -1.05
N THR A 4 28.90 -10.61 -1.35
CA THR A 4 29.19 -9.21 -1.69
C THR A 4 29.02 -8.91 -3.18
N ASP A 5 29.30 -9.89 -4.01
CA ASP A 5 29.15 -9.78 -5.47
C ASP A 5 28.58 -11.09 -5.98
N PHE A 6 27.41 -11.06 -6.54
CA PHE A 6 26.80 -12.24 -7.13
C PHE A 6 25.82 -11.88 -8.25
N SER A 7 25.58 -12.82 -9.12
CA SER A 7 24.47 -12.81 -10.07
C SER A 7 23.63 -14.06 -9.92
N ALA A 8 22.37 -13.95 -10.20
CA ALA A 8 21.42 -15.05 -10.20
C ALA A 8 20.48 -14.94 -11.40
N THR A 9 20.18 -16.07 -12.03
CA THR A 9 19.15 -16.17 -13.05
C THR A 9 18.05 -17.09 -12.53
N TYR A 10 16.84 -16.58 -12.46
CA TYR A 10 15.64 -17.31 -12.07
C TYR A 10 14.86 -17.66 -13.32
N ASN A 11 14.57 -18.93 -13.52
CA ASN A 11 13.77 -19.42 -14.65
C ASN A 11 12.49 -20.07 -14.12
N SER A 12 11.38 -19.71 -14.72
CA SER A 12 10.06 -20.26 -14.39
C SER A 12 9.19 -20.33 -15.63
N VAL A 13 8.13 -21.12 -15.52
CA VAL A 13 7.11 -21.25 -16.55
C VAL A 13 5.78 -20.85 -15.94
N PHE A 14 5.12 -19.88 -16.55
CA PHE A 14 3.83 -19.38 -16.12
C PHE A 14 2.73 -19.79 -17.11
N THR A 15 1.71 -20.50 -16.64
CA THR A 15 0.53 -20.88 -17.44
C THR A 15 -0.71 -20.36 -16.72
N PRO A 16 -1.29 -19.20 -17.16
CA PRO A 16 -2.47 -18.62 -16.55
C PRO A 16 -3.70 -19.50 -16.75
N ASP A 17 -4.55 -19.57 -15.75
CA ASP A 17 -5.86 -20.25 -15.79
C ASP A 17 -6.97 -19.38 -16.39
N GLN A 18 -6.74 -18.07 -16.51
CA GLN A 18 -7.64 -17.09 -17.12
C GLN A 18 -6.88 -16.12 -18.04
N SER A 19 -7.59 -15.56 -19.01
CA SER A 19 -7.03 -14.47 -19.85
C SER A 19 -7.20 -13.13 -19.14
N GLY A 20 -6.24 -12.21 -19.33
CA GLY A 20 -6.32 -10.90 -18.72
C GLY A 20 -4.97 -10.20 -18.65
N GLU A 21 -4.93 -9.11 -17.91
CA GLU A 21 -3.73 -8.33 -17.64
C GLU A 21 -3.03 -8.88 -16.40
N VAL A 22 -1.76 -9.29 -16.55
CA VAL A 22 -0.89 -9.73 -15.45
C VAL A 22 0.20 -8.70 -15.24
N VAL A 23 0.41 -8.32 -14.01
CA VAL A 23 1.53 -7.45 -13.60
C VAL A 23 2.62 -8.31 -12.99
N PHE A 24 3.83 -8.14 -13.50
CA PHE A 24 5.08 -8.61 -12.91
C PHE A 24 5.64 -7.47 -12.07
N ASP A 25 5.62 -7.60 -10.75
CA ASP A 25 6.08 -6.59 -9.81
C ASP A 25 7.47 -6.98 -9.30
N ILE A 26 8.43 -6.06 -9.43
CA ILE A 26 9.81 -6.26 -9.05
C ILE A 26 10.17 -5.16 -8.05
N TYR A 27 10.58 -5.54 -6.85
CA TYR A 27 11.25 -4.64 -5.93
C TYR A 27 12.69 -5.13 -5.76
N ALA A 28 13.65 -4.33 -6.18
CA ALA A 28 15.04 -4.73 -6.17
C ALA A 28 15.98 -3.65 -5.64
N TYR A 29 16.96 -4.08 -4.87
CA TYR A 29 18.19 -3.34 -4.58
C TYR A 29 19.32 -4.06 -5.32
N GLY A 30 19.65 -3.58 -6.50
CA GLY A 30 20.52 -4.20 -7.49
C GLY A 30 20.06 -3.89 -8.91
N SER A 31 20.62 -4.60 -9.88
CA SER A 31 20.30 -4.48 -11.30
C SER A 31 19.80 -5.79 -11.86
N GLY A 32 19.02 -5.73 -12.93
CA GLY A 32 18.57 -6.95 -13.59
C GLY A 32 17.68 -6.71 -14.79
N ARG A 33 17.16 -7.81 -15.32
CA ARG A 33 16.30 -7.81 -16.50
C ARG A 33 15.27 -8.90 -16.40
N LEU A 34 14.02 -8.53 -16.71
CA LEU A 34 12.94 -9.48 -16.91
C LEU A 34 12.81 -9.80 -18.39
N ARG A 35 12.81 -11.09 -18.74
CA ARG A 35 12.50 -11.58 -20.08
C ARG A 35 11.25 -12.44 -20.05
N ILE A 36 10.43 -12.29 -21.07
CA ILE A 36 9.26 -13.14 -21.30
C ILE A 36 9.41 -13.77 -22.68
N ASN A 37 9.38 -15.09 -22.76
CA ASN A 37 9.59 -15.85 -23.99
C ASN A 37 10.91 -15.48 -24.72
N GLY A 38 11.96 -15.19 -23.95
CA GLY A 38 13.29 -14.81 -24.46
C GLY A 38 13.43 -13.33 -24.84
N GLU A 39 12.35 -12.54 -24.85
CA GLU A 39 12.37 -11.09 -25.14
C GLU A 39 12.56 -10.31 -23.82
N GLU A 40 13.51 -9.37 -23.80
CA GLU A 40 13.67 -8.43 -22.68
C GLU A 40 12.53 -7.43 -22.66
N VAL A 41 11.70 -7.50 -21.62
CA VAL A 41 10.51 -6.66 -21.48
C VAL A 41 10.68 -5.57 -20.41
N ARG A 42 11.62 -5.75 -19.48
CA ARG A 42 11.90 -4.75 -18.44
C ARG A 42 13.33 -4.89 -17.92
N GLY A 43 14.12 -3.82 -18.05
CA GLY A 43 15.38 -3.63 -17.32
C GLY A 43 15.15 -2.79 -16.07
N PHE A 44 15.96 -3.02 -15.04
CA PHE A 44 16.00 -2.21 -13.83
C PHE A 44 17.44 -2.10 -13.33
N SER A 45 17.79 -0.95 -12.77
CA SER A 45 19.12 -0.73 -12.18
C SER A 45 19.00 0.24 -11.03
N ASN A 46 19.36 -0.20 -9.85
CA ASN A 46 19.25 0.61 -8.66
C ASN A 46 20.42 0.38 -7.72
N GLN A 47 21.22 1.43 -7.53
CA GLN A 47 22.44 1.38 -6.73
C GLN A 47 22.30 2.08 -5.36
N HIS A 48 21.17 2.75 -5.11
CA HIS A 48 20.91 3.54 -3.90
C HIS A 48 19.50 3.25 -3.36
N GLY A 49 19.37 2.17 -2.59
CA GLY A 49 18.09 1.75 -2.02
C GLY A 49 17.26 0.81 -2.93
N GLY A 50 16.16 0.29 -2.42
CA GLY A 50 15.25 -0.56 -3.18
C GLY A 50 14.32 0.24 -4.07
N GLN A 51 14.10 -0.20 -5.29
CA GLN A 51 13.15 0.42 -6.23
C GLN A 51 12.12 -0.58 -6.72
N LYS A 52 10.90 -0.08 -6.93
CA LYS A 52 9.86 -0.80 -7.65
C LYS A 52 10.03 -0.63 -9.14
N SER A 53 9.87 -1.73 -9.86
CA SER A 53 9.74 -1.78 -11.30
C SER A 53 8.64 -2.76 -11.66
N ALA A 54 7.78 -2.42 -12.60
CA ALA A 54 6.70 -3.29 -12.98
C ALA A 54 6.63 -3.45 -14.50
N TYR A 55 6.13 -4.60 -14.95
CA TYR A 55 5.79 -4.86 -16.34
C TYR A 55 4.41 -5.50 -16.42
N THR A 56 3.60 -5.05 -17.37
CA THR A 56 2.24 -5.55 -17.57
C THR A 56 2.16 -6.31 -18.90
N LEU A 57 1.64 -7.53 -18.85
CA LEU A 57 1.46 -8.42 -19.99
C LEU A 57 0.01 -8.83 -20.15
N GLN A 58 -0.51 -8.76 -21.37
CA GLN A 58 -1.78 -9.39 -21.73
C GLN A 58 -1.55 -10.89 -21.94
N VAL A 59 -2.19 -11.72 -21.13
CA VAL A 59 -2.05 -13.17 -21.18
C VAL A 59 -3.33 -13.85 -21.64
N GLN A 60 -3.16 -15.04 -22.19
CA GLN A 60 -4.26 -15.92 -22.63
C GLN A 60 -4.30 -17.18 -21.74
N ALA A 61 -5.50 -17.56 -21.31
CA ALA A 61 -5.72 -18.80 -20.54
C ALA A 61 -5.12 -20.02 -21.24
N GLY A 62 -4.38 -20.83 -20.51
CA GLY A 62 -3.75 -22.05 -20.99
C GLY A 62 -2.51 -21.87 -21.88
N LYS A 63 -2.17 -20.63 -22.25
CA LYS A 63 -0.92 -20.34 -22.98
C LYS A 63 0.25 -20.28 -22.01
N THR A 64 1.35 -20.93 -22.37
CA THR A 64 2.57 -20.95 -21.55
C THR A 64 3.47 -19.77 -21.89
N TYR A 65 4.06 -19.17 -20.87
CA TYR A 65 5.01 -18.07 -20.95
C TYR A 65 6.27 -18.46 -20.18
N ASP A 66 7.43 -18.43 -20.87
CA ASP A 66 8.72 -18.59 -20.22
C ASP A 66 9.10 -17.27 -19.55
N VAL A 67 9.41 -17.31 -18.27
CA VAL A 67 9.77 -16.14 -17.45
C VAL A 67 11.20 -16.31 -16.97
N GLU A 68 12.07 -15.38 -17.34
CA GLU A 68 13.46 -15.33 -16.90
C GLU A 68 13.72 -13.99 -16.22
N LEU A 69 14.30 -14.05 -15.02
CA LEU A 69 14.70 -12.86 -14.26
C LEU A 69 16.19 -12.96 -13.94
N ASP A 70 16.98 -12.09 -14.55
CA ASP A 70 18.38 -11.88 -14.15
C ASP A 70 18.44 -10.87 -13.03
N PHE A 71 19.30 -11.12 -12.05
CA PHE A 71 19.58 -10.21 -10.96
C PHE A 71 21.09 -10.16 -10.68
N GLU A 72 21.63 -8.97 -10.55
CA GLU A 72 23.05 -8.71 -10.25
C GLU A 72 23.15 -7.74 -9.06
N TYR A 73 24.06 -8.06 -8.16
CA TYR A 73 24.30 -7.23 -6.99
C TYR A 73 25.79 -7.18 -6.61
N PHE A 74 26.28 -5.99 -6.28
CA PHE A 74 27.70 -5.70 -6.03
C PHE A 74 27.99 -5.14 -4.63
N ARG A 75 27.07 -5.28 -3.67
CA ARG A 75 27.20 -4.76 -2.30
C ARG A 75 26.60 -5.73 -1.28
N SER A 76 26.58 -5.36 0.02
CA SER A 76 26.20 -6.25 1.12
C SER A 76 24.71 -6.43 1.39
N ASP A 77 23.83 -5.64 0.78
CA ASP A 77 22.40 -5.51 1.18
C ASP A 77 21.44 -5.87 0.04
N ALA A 78 21.80 -6.89 -0.75
CA ALA A 78 20.97 -7.35 -1.86
C ALA A 78 19.54 -7.64 -1.42
N GLN A 79 18.56 -7.11 -2.15
CA GLN A 79 17.16 -7.46 -1.99
C GLN A 79 16.52 -7.63 -3.36
N LEU A 80 15.78 -8.72 -3.50
CA LEU A 80 14.94 -8.97 -4.65
C LEU A 80 13.62 -9.58 -4.16
N ASN A 81 12.53 -8.87 -4.40
CA ASN A 81 11.18 -9.39 -4.28
C ASN A 81 10.59 -9.39 -5.70
N PHE A 82 10.12 -10.54 -6.12
CA PHE A 82 9.47 -10.71 -7.42
C PHE A 82 8.11 -11.36 -7.20
N ASP A 83 7.09 -10.72 -7.71
CA ASP A 83 5.72 -11.19 -7.60
C ASP A 83 5.00 -11.05 -8.93
N LEU A 84 3.97 -11.84 -9.14
CA LEU A 84 3.11 -11.72 -10.31
C LEU A 84 1.66 -11.96 -9.92
N GLY A 85 0.77 -11.21 -10.53
CA GLY A 85 -0.65 -11.34 -10.26
C GLY A 85 -1.52 -10.69 -11.33
N PHE A 86 -2.75 -11.15 -11.44
CA PHE A 86 -3.72 -10.50 -12.31
C PHE A 86 -4.05 -9.11 -11.78
N LYS A 87 -4.04 -8.13 -12.67
CA LYS A 87 -4.55 -6.80 -12.37
C LYS A 87 -6.06 -6.83 -12.44
N ASN A 88 -6.68 -6.87 -11.28
CA ASN A 88 -8.12 -6.83 -11.16
C ASN A 88 -8.55 -5.50 -10.51
N GLU A 89 -9.58 -4.88 -11.06
CA GLU A 89 -10.26 -3.79 -10.38
C GLU A 89 -10.96 -4.31 -9.12
N VAL A 90 -10.97 -3.49 -8.07
CA VAL A 90 -11.70 -3.83 -6.85
C VAL A 90 -13.20 -3.79 -7.15
N ASP A 91 -13.84 -4.95 -7.15
CA ASP A 91 -15.30 -5.03 -7.22
C ASP A 91 -15.91 -4.74 -5.84
N VAL A 92 -16.27 -3.48 -5.64
CA VAL A 92 -16.85 -2.98 -4.39
C VAL A 92 -18.14 -3.72 -4.06
N ARG A 93 -19.00 -4.03 -5.05
CA ARG A 93 -20.27 -4.75 -4.81
C ARG A 93 -20.02 -6.16 -4.32
N LYS A 94 -19.11 -6.87 -4.97
CA LYS A 94 -18.70 -8.22 -4.57
C LYS A 94 -18.06 -8.23 -3.18
N SER A 95 -17.31 -7.20 -2.84
CA SER A 95 -16.70 -7.03 -1.52
C SER A 95 -17.77 -6.84 -0.43
N VAL A 96 -18.78 -6.02 -0.69
CA VAL A 96 -19.92 -5.82 0.22
C VAL A 96 -20.74 -7.11 0.36
N GLU A 97 -21.02 -7.84 -0.73
CA GLU A 97 -21.77 -9.09 -0.70
C GLU A 97 -21.08 -10.18 0.14
N ARG A 98 -19.73 -10.22 0.11
CA ARG A 98 -18.95 -11.18 0.93
C ARG A 98 -19.16 -11.02 2.44
N VAL A 99 -19.52 -9.83 2.89
CA VAL A 99 -19.72 -9.51 4.31
C VAL A 99 -21.20 -9.27 4.65
N LYS A 100 -22.13 -9.68 3.79
CA LYS A 100 -23.57 -9.42 3.96
C LYS A 100 -24.12 -9.93 5.29
N ASP A 101 -23.62 -11.08 5.76
CA ASP A 101 -24.07 -11.74 6.99
C ASP A 101 -23.29 -11.29 8.24
N ALA A 102 -22.33 -10.36 8.10
CA ALA A 102 -21.58 -9.83 9.23
C ALA A 102 -22.33 -8.67 9.89
N ASP A 103 -22.39 -8.65 11.23
CA ASP A 103 -22.96 -7.54 12.00
C ASP A 103 -22.03 -6.33 12.05
N ILE A 104 -20.73 -6.60 12.11
CA ILE A 104 -19.67 -5.60 12.18
C ILE A 104 -18.59 -5.94 11.17
N VAL A 105 -18.09 -4.95 10.47
CA VAL A 105 -16.94 -5.08 9.55
C VAL A 105 -15.76 -4.31 10.13
N VAL A 106 -14.70 -5.02 10.46
CA VAL A 106 -13.42 -4.40 10.80
C VAL A 106 -12.65 -4.18 9.50
N PHE A 107 -12.54 -2.92 9.10
CA PHE A 107 -11.80 -2.51 7.92
C PHE A 107 -10.39 -2.11 8.33
N VAL A 108 -9.40 -2.93 7.99
CA VAL A 108 -7.98 -2.61 8.20
C VAL A 108 -7.45 -1.99 6.91
N GLY A 109 -7.10 -0.73 6.98
CA GLY A 109 -6.66 0.05 5.82
C GLY A 109 -5.65 1.12 6.20
N GLY A 110 -5.40 2.04 5.30
CA GLY A 110 -4.45 3.14 5.48
C GLY A 110 -3.46 3.23 4.32
N VAL A 111 -2.26 3.70 4.60
CA VAL A 111 -1.20 3.90 3.61
C VAL A 111 0.03 3.11 4.05
N SER A 112 0.51 2.21 3.20
CA SER A 112 1.70 1.41 3.49
C SER A 112 2.99 2.22 3.28
N PRO A 113 4.11 1.85 3.91
CA PRO A 113 5.41 2.48 3.66
C PRO A 113 5.81 2.46 2.17
N ASN A 114 5.40 1.43 1.44
CA ASN A 114 5.66 1.31 0.01
C ASN A 114 4.87 2.30 -0.85
N LEU A 115 3.74 2.80 -0.35
CA LEU A 115 2.97 3.88 -1.00
C LEU A 115 3.50 5.26 -0.59
N GLU A 116 3.88 5.44 0.67
CA GLU A 116 4.53 6.67 1.13
C GLU A 116 5.94 6.85 0.55
N GLY A 117 6.60 5.78 0.19
CA GLY A 117 7.74 5.58 -0.70
C GLY A 117 8.73 6.74 -0.84
N GLU A 118 9.36 7.16 0.26
CA GLU A 118 10.42 8.19 0.23
C GLU A 118 11.50 7.82 -0.80
N GLU A 119 11.85 8.76 -1.67
CA GLU A 119 12.78 8.57 -2.80
C GLU A 119 12.44 7.42 -3.75
N MET A 120 11.19 6.99 -3.78
CA MET A 120 10.71 5.93 -4.67
C MET A 120 9.87 6.53 -5.81
N GLY A 121 9.92 5.90 -6.99
CA GLY A 121 9.13 6.31 -8.17
C GLY A 121 7.65 5.93 -8.06
N VAL A 122 6.95 6.41 -7.03
CA VAL A 122 5.50 6.17 -6.87
C VAL A 122 4.72 7.24 -7.61
N GLU A 123 3.96 6.84 -8.61
CA GLU A 123 3.08 7.70 -9.41
C GLU A 123 1.66 7.15 -9.34
N LEU A 124 0.93 7.53 -8.30
CA LEU A 124 -0.46 7.14 -8.04
C LEU A 124 -1.26 8.38 -7.59
N PRO A 125 -2.58 8.39 -7.74
CA PRO A 125 -3.41 9.46 -7.16
C PRO A 125 -3.13 9.66 -5.68
N GLY A 126 -2.76 10.88 -5.29
CA GLY A 126 -2.35 11.23 -3.93
C GLY A 126 -0.84 11.07 -3.63
N PHE A 127 -0.04 10.60 -4.62
CA PHE A 127 1.41 10.38 -4.46
C PHE A 127 2.17 10.78 -5.73
N ARG A 128 3.35 11.38 -5.55
CA ARG A 128 4.26 11.72 -6.66
C ARG A 128 5.71 11.65 -6.18
N GLY A 129 6.51 10.79 -6.81
CA GLY A 129 7.96 10.73 -6.60
C GLY A 129 8.37 10.47 -5.16
N GLY A 130 7.55 9.77 -4.38
CA GLY A 130 7.80 9.50 -2.97
C GLY A 130 7.18 10.51 -1.99
N ASP A 131 6.55 11.57 -2.50
CA ASP A 131 5.83 12.54 -1.68
C ASP A 131 4.31 12.38 -1.81
N ARG A 132 3.59 12.74 -0.77
CA ARG A 132 2.15 12.84 -0.81
C ARG A 132 1.72 14.17 -1.43
N THR A 133 0.76 14.11 -2.35
CA THR A 133 0.13 15.29 -2.96
C THR A 133 -1.18 15.66 -2.26
N ASP A 134 -1.72 14.75 -1.44
CA ASP A 134 -2.84 15.00 -0.52
C ASP A 134 -2.67 14.19 0.77
N ILE A 135 -3.59 14.34 1.73
CA ILE A 135 -3.60 13.61 3.00
C ILE A 135 -4.76 12.61 3.10
N GLU A 136 -5.43 12.35 2.00
CA GLU A 136 -6.63 11.53 1.97
C GLU A 136 -6.30 10.02 2.03
N LEU A 137 -7.27 9.20 2.45
CA LEU A 137 -7.18 7.76 2.22
C LEU A 137 -7.21 7.47 0.72
N PRO A 138 -6.54 6.40 0.25
CA PRO A 138 -6.67 5.94 -1.13
C PRO A 138 -8.15 5.82 -1.53
N ALA A 139 -8.50 6.35 -2.71
CA ALA A 139 -9.89 6.47 -3.16
C ALA A 139 -10.66 5.15 -3.08
N VAL A 140 -10.02 4.03 -3.47
CA VAL A 140 -10.62 2.69 -3.42
C VAL A 140 -11.02 2.26 -2.01
N GLN A 141 -10.24 2.62 -0.99
CA GLN A 141 -10.56 2.32 0.41
C GLN A 141 -11.75 3.15 0.87
N ARG A 142 -11.76 4.44 0.55
CA ARG A 142 -12.86 5.36 0.88
C ARG A 142 -14.17 4.96 0.21
N GLU A 143 -14.11 4.52 -1.04
CA GLU A 143 -15.26 4.02 -1.78
C GLU A 143 -15.83 2.74 -1.12
N LEU A 144 -14.97 1.81 -0.73
CA LEU A 144 -15.41 0.57 -0.07
C LEU A 144 -16.03 0.85 1.31
N ILE A 145 -15.43 1.73 2.11
CA ILE A 145 -16.00 2.15 3.40
C ILE A 145 -17.38 2.80 3.20
N ALA A 146 -17.52 3.68 2.20
CA ALA A 146 -18.79 4.28 1.86
C ALA A 146 -19.84 3.25 1.44
N ALA A 147 -19.47 2.29 0.61
CA ALA A 147 -20.37 1.23 0.15
C ALA A 147 -20.82 0.31 1.30
N LEU A 148 -19.93 -0.05 2.21
CA LEU A 148 -20.26 -0.82 3.42
C LEU A 148 -21.25 -0.04 4.31
N HIS A 149 -21.00 1.26 4.51
CA HIS A 149 -21.91 2.11 5.27
C HIS A 149 -23.30 2.21 4.61
N HIS A 150 -23.37 2.44 3.29
CA HIS A 150 -24.63 2.48 2.55
C HIS A 150 -25.37 1.13 2.57
N ALA A 151 -24.66 0.02 2.67
CA ALA A 151 -25.24 -1.31 2.87
C ALA A 151 -25.70 -1.58 4.33
N GLY A 152 -25.66 -0.55 5.19
CA GLY A 152 -26.11 -0.64 6.60
C GLY A 152 -25.11 -1.36 7.52
N LYS A 153 -23.87 -1.57 7.10
CA LYS A 153 -22.87 -2.23 7.93
C LYS A 153 -22.30 -1.28 8.98
N LYS A 154 -22.09 -1.81 10.19
CA LYS A 154 -21.29 -1.12 11.23
C LYS A 154 -19.82 -1.32 10.90
N VAL A 155 -19.15 -0.24 10.50
CA VAL A 155 -17.73 -0.30 10.11
C VAL A 155 -16.87 0.21 11.28
N VAL A 156 -15.83 -0.52 11.60
CA VAL A 156 -14.74 -0.10 12.47
C VAL A 156 -13.49 0.03 11.62
N LEU A 157 -12.95 1.23 11.49
CA LEU A 157 -11.73 1.48 10.74
C LEU A 157 -10.49 1.35 11.65
N VAL A 158 -9.59 0.45 11.30
CA VAL A 158 -8.23 0.39 11.85
C VAL A 158 -7.30 1.02 10.82
N ASN A 159 -6.91 2.28 11.06
CA ASN A 159 -6.06 3.03 10.15
C ASN A 159 -4.58 2.76 10.45
N CYS A 160 -3.89 2.14 9.49
CA CYS A 160 -2.45 1.89 9.52
C CYS A 160 -1.76 2.87 8.57
N SER A 161 -1.04 3.85 9.12
CA SER A 161 -0.33 4.86 8.34
C SER A 161 0.83 5.43 9.14
N GLY A 162 1.93 5.79 8.48
CA GLY A 162 3.07 6.45 9.13
C GLY A 162 2.85 7.94 9.33
N SER A 163 1.94 8.54 8.55
CA SER A 163 1.60 9.97 8.58
C SER A 163 0.12 10.20 8.91
N PRO A 164 -0.28 11.42 9.31
CA PRO A 164 -1.67 11.80 9.49
C PRO A 164 -2.48 11.64 8.20
N ILE A 165 -3.68 11.11 8.34
CA ILE A 165 -4.66 10.94 7.26
C ILE A 165 -5.86 11.83 7.52
N GLY A 166 -6.38 12.49 6.48
CA GLY A 166 -7.64 13.23 6.53
C GLY A 166 -8.82 12.25 6.53
N LEU A 167 -9.37 11.99 7.71
CA LEU A 167 -10.44 10.99 7.94
C LEU A 167 -11.81 11.61 8.17
N GLU A 168 -12.02 12.89 7.81
CA GLU A 168 -13.32 13.53 8.06
C GLU A 168 -14.51 12.77 7.46
N PRO A 169 -14.48 12.29 6.20
CA PRO A 169 -15.59 11.51 5.64
C PRO A 169 -15.85 10.21 6.40
N GLU A 170 -14.82 9.59 6.95
CA GLU A 170 -14.91 8.32 7.68
C GLU A 170 -15.52 8.50 9.06
N THR A 171 -15.43 9.69 9.68
CA THR A 171 -16.06 9.96 10.99
C THR A 171 -17.58 9.85 10.95
N GLY A 172 -18.19 10.14 9.80
CA GLY A 172 -19.63 9.98 9.60
C GLY A 172 -20.06 8.58 9.12
N ARG A 173 -19.11 7.73 8.74
CA ARG A 173 -19.39 6.41 8.14
C ARG A 173 -18.99 5.25 9.03
N CYS A 174 -18.02 5.45 9.90
CA CYS A 174 -17.50 4.42 10.81
C CYS A 174 -18.05 4.62 12.22
N GLY A 175 -18.41 3.53 12.88
CA GLY A 175 -18.80 3.54 14.29
C GLY A 175 -17.63 3.77 15.24
N ALA A 176 -16.41 3.44 14.80
CA ALA A 176 -15.16 3.73 15.50
C ALA A 176 -14.00 3.80 14.52
N ILE A 177 -12.97 4.59 14.89
CA ILE A 177 -11.71 4.70 14.15
C ILE A 177 -10.57 4.51 15.14
N LEU A 178 -9.69 3.55 14.87
CA LEU A 178 -8.49 3.26 15.63
C LEU A 178 -7.26 3.64 14.79
N GLN A 179 -6.44 4.57 15.27
CA GLN A 179 -5.15 4.88 14.66
C GLN A 179 -4.11 3.91 15.17
N ALA A 180 -3.68 2.97 14.34
CA ALA A 180 -2.75 1.91 14.71
C ALA A 180 -1.30 2.21 14.30
N TRP A 181 -1.06 3.24 13.48
CA TRP A 181 0.24 3.58 12.90
C TRP A 181 0.82 2.42 12.10
N TYR A 182 2.15 2.24 12.10
CA TYR A 182 2.82 1.04 11.63
C TYR A 182 3.13 0.15 12.83
N PRO A 183 2.25 -0.80 13.16
CA PRO A 183 2.40 -1.60 14.35
C PRO A 183 3.57 -2.57 14.23
N GLY A 184 4.26 -2.82 15.35
CA GLY A 184 5.34 -3.80 15.41
C GLY A 184 4.86 -5.25 15.46
N GLN A 185 5.71 -6.14 15.93
CA GLN A 185 5.49 -7.59 15.97
C GLN A 185 4.17 -8.01 16.64
N ALA A 186 3.79 -7.36 17.73
CA ALA A 186 2.55 -7.65 18.47
C ALA A 186 1.35 -6.77 18.05
N GLY A 187 1.44 -6.08 16.93
CA GLY A 187 0.42 -5.11 16.50
C GLY A 187 -0.97 -5.69 16.33
N GLY A 188 -1.07 -6.89 15.75
CA GLY A 188 -2.37 -7.57 15.61
C GLY A 188 -3.01 -7.89 16.97
N THR A 189 -2.22 -8.37 17.94
CA THR A 189 -2.69 -8.63 19.30
C THR A 189 -3.15 -7.34 19.96
N ALA A 190 -2.36 -6.28 19.94
CA ALA A 190 -2.71 -5.00 20.54
C ALA A 190 -4.00 -4.39 19.95
N VAL A 191 -4.18 -4.47 18.63
CA VAL A 191 -5.42 -4.04 17.97
C VAL A 191 -6.60 -4.89 18.41
N ALA A 192 -6.45 -6.21 18.46
CA ALA A 192 -7.52 -7.12 18.89
C ALA A 192 -7.93 -6.84 20.35
N GLU A 193 -6.98 -6.71 21.27
CA GLU A 193 -7.26 -6.40 22.68
C GLU A 193 -8.06 -5.10 22.85
N VAL A 194 -7.76 -4.07 22.04
CA VAL A 194 -8.54 -2.82 22.02
C VAL A 194 -9.95 -3.04 21.46
N LEU A 195 -10.06 -3.76 20.34
CA LEU A 195 -11.35 -3.99 19.67
C LEU A 195 -12.30 -4.84 20.50
N PHE A 196 -11.77 -5.82 21.26
CA PHE A 196 -12.56 -6.70 22.12
C PHE A 196 -12.73 -6.18 23.55
N GLY A 197 -12.08 -5.06 23.89
CA GLY A 197 -12.23 -4.41 25.18
C GLY A 197 -11.35 -4.97 26.30
N ASP A 198 -10.38 -5.82 25.98
CA ASP A 198 -9.40 -6.35 26.91
C ASP A 198 -8.42 -5.26 27.37
N TYR A 199 -8.20 -4.25 26.52
CA TYR A 199 -7.36 -3.10 26.80
C TYR A 199 -8.06 -1.79 26.43
N ASN A 200 -8.09 -0.84 27.36
CA ASN A 200 -8.60 0.52 27.09
C ASN A 200 -7.47 1.39 26.51
N PRO A 201 -7.58 1.86 25.24
CA PRO A 201 -6.50 2.60 24.58
C PRO A 201 -6.21 3.92 25.28
N ALA A 202 -5.03 4.04 25.88
CA ALA A 202 -4.58 5.23 26.58
C ALA A 202 -3.75 6.19 25.71
N GLY A 203 -3.38 5.76 24.50
CA GLY A 203 -2.61 6.54 23.54
C GLY A 203 -3.35 7.81 23.10
N ARG A 204 -2.56 8.84 22.78
CA ARG A 204 -3.05 10.09 22.18
C ARG A 204 -2.31 10.35 20.88
N LEU A 205 -2.92 11.08 19.97
CA LEU A 205 -2.26 11.47 18.73
C LEU A 205 -1.07 12.38 19.05
N PRO A 206 0.15 12.05 18.59
CA PRO A 206 1.35 12.85 18.85
C PRO A 206 1.43 14.10 17.98
N VAL A 207 0.58 14.18 16.95
CA VAL A 207 0.54 15.28 15.98
C VAL A 207 -0.91 15.68 15.67
N THR A 208 -1.11 16.87 15.13
CA THR A 208 -2.44 17.34 14.71
C THR A 208 -2.85 16.62 13.41
N PHE A 209 -4.06 16.06 13.42
CA PHE A 209 -4.70 15.54 12.21
C PHE A 209 -5.62 16.63 11.64
N TYR A 210 -5.43 16.91 10.36
CA TYR A 210 -6.26 17.84 9.61
C TYR A 210 -7.44 17.12 8.95
N ARG A 211 -8.52 17.83 8.70
CA ARG A 211 -9.68 17.28 8.00
C ARG A 211 -9.36 16.96 6.55
N ASN A 212 -8.65 17.87 5.90
CA ASN A 212 -8.24 17.77 4.50
C ASN A 212 -7.10 18.74 4.20
N VAL A 213 -6.57 18.68 2.99
CA VAL A 213 -5.45 19.52 2.52
C VAL A 213 -5.76 21.03 2.62
N SER A 214 -7.02 21.44 2.49
CA SER A 214 -7.37 22.88 2.52
C SER A 214 -7.14 23.55 3.88
N GLN A 215 -6.97 22.77 4.94
CA GLN A 215 -6.60 23.29 6.27
C GLN A 215 -5.09 23.46 6.45
N LEU A 216 -4.28 22.93 5.54
CA LEU A 216 -2.83 23.09 5.62
C LEU A 216 -2.47 24.55 5.29
N PRO A 217 -1.58 25.19 6.05
CA PRO A 217 -1.05 26.50 5.69
C PRO A 217 -0.23 26.41 4.42
N TYR A 218 0.00 27.55 3.77
CA TYR A 218 0.89 27.60 2.61
C TYR A 218 2.27 27.03 2.97
N PHE A 219 2.87 26.27 2.08
CA PHE A 219 4.08 25.48 2.38
C PHE A 219 5.26 26.33 2.88
N GLU A 220 5.41 27.53 2.34
CA GLU A 220 6.46 28.47 2.73
C GLU A 220 6.11 29.36 3.94
N ASP A 221 4.91 29.23 4.49
CA ASP A 221 4.53 29.97 5.69
C ASP A 221 4.95 29.19 6.94
N TYR A 222 5.94 29.68 7.65
CA TYR A 222 6.46 29.09 8.89
C TYR A 222 5.84 29.66 10.16
N ASN A 223 4.83 30.52 10.07
CA ASN A 223 4.10 30.97 11.24
C ASN A 223 3.33 29.81 11.89
N MET A 224 3.28 29.79 13.21
CA MET A 224 2.57 28.73 13.94
C MET A 224 1.06 28.98 14.08
N THR A 225 0.58 30.17 13.78
CA THR A 225 -0.85 30.51 13.85
C THR A 225 -1.68 29.57 12.95
N GLY A 226 -2.66 28.91 13.49
CA GLY A 226 -3.54 27.99 12.77
C GLY A 226 -2.91 26.64 12.38
N ARG A 227 -1.66 26.35 12.77
CA ARG A 227 -0.98 25.10 12.41
C ARG A 227 -1.35 23.90 13.30
N THR A 228 -1.67 24.15 14.54
CA THR A 228 -2.04 23.09 15.49
C THR A 228 -3.18 23.55 16.38
N TYR A 229 -3.84 22.61 17.06
CA TYR A 229 -4.90 22.89 18.01
C TYR A 229 -4.53 23.92 19.10
N ARG A 230 -3.23 24.13 19.35
CA ARG A 230 -2.72 25.09 20.34
C ARG A 230 -2.77 26.54 19.86
N TYR A 231 -2.90 26.76 18.57
CA TYR A 231 -2.80 28.07 17.93
C TYR A 231 -4.05 28.39 17.06
N MET A 232 -5.13 27.63 17.28
CA MET A 232 -6.44 27.90 16.65
C MET A 232 -7.24 28.91 17.46
#